data_4083c156e37b76305babaf49dd75ec23
#
_entry.id   4083c156e37b76305babaf49dd75ec23
#
_cell.length_a   1.000
_cell.length_b   1.000
_cell.length_c   1.000
_cell.angle_alpha   90.00
_cell.angle_beta   90.00
_cell.angle_gamma   90.00
#
_symmetry.space_group_name_H-M   'P 1'
#
loop_
_entity.id
_entity.type
_entity.pdbx_description
1 polymer ?
#
loop_
_entity_poly.entity_id
_entity_poly.type
_entity_poly.pdbx_seq_one_letter_code
_entity_poly.pdbx_strand_id
1 'polypeptide(L)'
;IAADLLLEGISTTWLTRGEPRWMPDDVDGRVLFRRNRERLNAINRGEPDPGADTNLGDIVMVPPVRRARDEGLLRATPMPDSLDDIDADHLIWATGFRPALRPISRLLVDRQPTVPGLFLVGYGTWTGPGSATITGVSPFAKQAAADVAALLR
;
A
#
# COMPACT_ATOMS: atom_id res chain seq x y z
N ILE A 1 -7.75 12.66 -1.64
CA ILE A 1 -8.66 13.04 -2.75
C ILE A 1 -10.05 13.33 -2.18
N ALA A 2 -10.82 12.35 -1.64
CA ALA A 2 -12.19 12.60 -1.15
C ALA A 2 -12.23 13.74 -0.11
N ALA A 3 -11.30 13.76 0.85
CA ALA A 3 -11.20 14.81 1.84
C ALA A 3 -10.99 16.19 1.23
N ASP A 4 -10.11 16.30 0.24
CA ASP A 4 -9.80 17.56 -0.41
C ASP A 4 -11.02 18.10 -1.18
N LEU A 5 -11.69 17.22 -1.95
CA LEU A 5 -12.90 17.57 -2.70
C LEU A 5 -14.02 18.06 -1.78
N LEU A 6 -14.27 17.33 -0.68
CA LEU A 6 -15.30 17.69 0.29
C LEU A 6 -14.99 19.01 1.02
N LEU A 7 -13.73 19.26 1.36
CA LEU A 7 -13.30 20.51 1.97
C LEU A 7 -13.40 21.72 1.03
N GLU A 8 -13.34 21.50 -0.27
CA GLU A 8 -13.58 22.50 -1.31
C GLU A 8 -15.09 22.65 -1.65
N GLY A 9 -15.97 21.92 -0.96
CA GLY A 9 -17.41 21.98 -1.18
C GLY A 9 -17.91 21.23 -2.40
N ILE A 10 -17.06 20.36 -2.98
CA ILE A 10 -17.45 19.53 -4.13
C ILE A 10 -18.26 18.33 -3.64
N SER A 11 -19.46 18.15 -4.19
CA SER A 11 -20.32 17.00 -3.87
C SER A 11 -19.59 15.70 -4.17
N THR A 12 -19.31 14.90 -3.14
CA THR A 12 -18.50 13.71 -3.27
C THR A 12 -19.06 12.59 -2.39
N THR A 13 -19.33 11.44 -2.97
CA THR A 13 -19.68 10.22 -2.26
C THR A 13 -18.45 9.33 -2.10
N TRP A 14 -18.14 8.98 -0.85
CA TRP A 14 -17.02 8.09 -0.54
C TRP A 14 -17.51 6.66 -0.34
N LEU A 15 -17.35 5.83 -1.38
CA LEU A 15 -17.74 4.43 -1.36
C LEU A 15 -16.66 3.56 -0.71
N THR A 16 -17.06 2.71 0.25
CA THR A 16 -16.16 1.84 0.99
C THR A 16 -16.67 0.41 1.06
N ARG A 17 -15.76 -0.57 1.16
CA ARG A 17 -16.13 -1.99 1.34
C ARG A 17 -16.54 -2.35 2.76
N GLY A 18 -16.27 -1.48 3.72
CA GLY A 18 -16.54 -1.70 5.12
C GLY A 18 -16.29 -0.45 5.92
N GLU A 19 -16.40 -0.55 7.23
CA GLU A 19 -16.18 0.58 8.13
C GLU A 19 -14.75 1.14 7.99
N PRO A 20 -14.59 2.47 7.93
CA PRO A 20 -13.29 3.11 7.88
C PRO A 20 -12.43 2.80 9.11
N ARG A 21 -11.22 2.34 8.88
CA ARG A 21 -10.24 2.08 9.93
C ARG A 21 -9.22 3.22 9.96
N TRP A 22 -9.47 4.18 10.82
CA TRP A 22 -8.61 5.35 10.97
C TRP A 22 -7.31 4.98 11.71
N MET A 23 -6.18 5.47 11.22
CA MET A 23 -4.94 5.44 11.99
C MET A 23 -5.00 6.45 13.14
N PRO A 24 -4.19 6.30 14.20
CA PRO A 24 -4.02 7.34 15.22
C PRO A 24 -3.65 8.68 14.60
N ASP A 25 -4.10 9.77 15.20
CA ASP A 25 -3.97 11.14 14.65
C ASP A 25 -2.52 11.63 14.52
N ASP A 26 -1.60 11.00 15.24
CA ASP A 26 -0.15 11.24 15.18
C ASP A 26 0.58 10.38 14.14
N VAL A 27 -0.14 9.48 13.45
CA VAL A 27 0.43 8.61 12.41
C VAL A 27 0.17 9.20 11.02
N ASP A 28 1.13 9.94 10.53
CA ASP A 28 1.16 10.46 9.16
C ASP A 28 2.08 9.61 8.25
N GLY A 29 2.19 10.00 7.00
CA GLY A 29 3.06 9.33 6.02
C GLY A 29 4.54 9.34 6.42
N ARG A 30 5.01 10.33 7.19
CA ARG A 30 6.40 10.40 7.65
C ARG A 30 6.68 9.36 8.74
N VAL A 31 5.71 9.16 9.64
CA VAL A 31 5.78 8.12 10.67
C VAL A 31 5.82 6.75 10.03
N LEU A 32 4.94 6.47 9.06
CA LEU A 32 4.93 5.20 8.32
C LEU A 32 6.23 4.96 7.55
N PHE A 33 6.76 5.98 6.90
CA PHE A 33 8.04 5.88 6.19
C PHE A 33 9.19 5.56 7.14
N ARG A 34 9.26 6.23 8.30
CA ARG A 34 10.27 5.97 9.33
C ARG A 34 10.20 4.54 9.84
N ARG A 35 9.01 4.04 10.18
CA ARG A 35 8.80 2.66 10.62
C ARG A 35 9.24 1.63 9.58
N ASN A 36 8.87 1.83 8.31
CA ASN A 36 9.35 0.97 7.24
C ASN A 36 10.88 0.98 7.10
N ARG A 37 11.50 2.13 7.28
CA ARG A 37 12.96 2.27 7.23
C ARG A 37 13.64 1.58 8.42
N GLU A 38 13.07 1.66 9.61
CA GLU A 38 13.54 0.95 10.80
C GLU A 38 13.48 -0.56 10.61
N ARG A 39 12.37 -1.09 10.05
CA ARG A 39 12.25 -2.51 9.68
C ARG A 39 13.34 -2.94 8.70
N LEU A 40 13.53 -2.18 7.63
CA LEU A 40 14.56 -2.47 6.63
C LEU A 40 15.96 -2.46 7.25
N ASN A 41 16.24 -1.49 8.13
CA ASN A 41 17.52 -1.42 8.82
C ASN A 41 17.75 -2.62 9.75
N ALA A 42 16.73 -3.09 10.46
CA ALA A 42 16.80 -4.29 11.29
C ALA A 42 17.14 -5.53 10.44
N ILE A 43 16.42 -5.73 9.34
CA ILE A 43 16.67 -6.83 8.39
C ILE A 43 18.10 -6.77 7.84
N ASN A 44 18.58 -5.60 7.43
CA ASN A 44 19.93 -5.43 6.89
C ASN A 44 21.03 -5.70 7.94
N ARG A 45 20.74 -5.59 9.25
CA ARG A 45 21.64 -5.97 10.35
C ARG A 45 21.53 -7.44 10.73
N GLY A 46 20.69 -8.22 10.05
CA GLY A 46 20.42 -9.61 10.41
C GLY A 46 19.54 -9.77 11.66
N GLU A 47 18.88 -8.69 12.09
CA GLU A 47 17.93 -8.70 13.20
C GLU A 47 16.55 -9.19 12.72
N PRO A 48 15.72 -9.76 13.60
CA PRO A 48 14.34 -10.09 13.24
C PRO A 48 13.57 -8.86 12.75
N ASP A 49 12.76 -9.04 11.69
CA ASP A 49 11.85 -7.99 11.26
C ASP A 49 10.83 -7.68 12.39
N PRO A 50 10.78 -6.46 12.93
CA PRO A 50 9.81 -6.10 13.96
C PRO A 50 8.34 -6.20 13.50
N GLY A 51 8.13 -6.47 12.21
CA GLY A 51 6.80 -6.64 11.61
C GLY A 51 6.13 -5.34 11.22
N ALA A 52 5.08 -5.46 10.42
CA ALA A 52 4.21 -4.33 10.10
C ALA A 52 3.17 -4.15 11.21
N ASP A 53 2.88 -2.90 11.55
CA ASP A 53 1.77 -2.56 12.45
C ASP A 53 0.43 -2.83 11.76
N THR A 54 -0.04 -4.06 11.81
CA THR A 54 -1.28 -4.49 11.14
C THR A 54 -2.54 -3.91 11.79
N ASN A 55 -2.43 -3.39 13.01
CA ASN A 55 -3.55 -2.85 13.78
C ASN A 55 -3.70 -1.32 13.72
N LEU A 56 -2.84 -0.62 13.00
CA LEU A 56 -2.87 0.84 12.90
C LEU A 56 -4.10 1.40 12.17
N GLY A 57 -4.81 0.59 11.40
CA GLY A 57 -5.84 1.06 10.48
C GLY A 57 -5.32 1.20 9.06
N ASP A 58 -6.18 1.67 8.15
CA ASP A 58 -5.88 1.72 6.71
C ASP A 58 -5.81 3.17 6.19
N ILE A 59 -6.34 4.13 6.95
CA ILE A 59 -6.47 5.52 6.53
C ILE A 59 -5.47 6.39 7.27
N VAL A 60 -4.50 6.90 6.53
CA VAL A 60 -3.44 7.77 7.06
C VAL A 60 -4.00 9.14 7.43
N MET A 61 -3.72 9.61 8.64
CA MET A 61 -4.28 10.83 9.20
C MET A 61 -3.51 12.09 8.80
N VAL A 62 -3.41 12.33 7.47
CA VAL A 62 -2.90 13.61 6.95
C VAL A 62 -3.86 14.75 7.27
N PRO A 63 -3.37 16.02 7.37
CA PRO A 63 -4.20 17.14 7.84
C PRO A 63 -5.56 17.30 7.15
N PRO A 64 -5.69 17.21 5.80
CA PRO A 64 -7.01 17.32 5.16
C PRO A 64 -7.96 16.18 5.54
N VAL A 65 -7.46 14.96 5.69
CA VAL A 65 -8.27 13.80 6.08
C VAL A 65 -8.79 13.96 7.50
N ARG A 66 -7.92 14.36 8.43
CA ARG A 66 -8.29 14.61 9.83
C ARG A 66 -9.34 15.71 9.92
N ARG A 67 -9.12 16.83 9.24
CA ARG A 67 -10.07 17.93 9.21
C ARG A 67 -11.43 17.50 8.65
N ALA A 68 -11.46 16.85 7.50
CA ALA A 68 -12.72 16.40 6.88
C ALA A 68 -13.46 15.35 7.73
N ARG A 69 -12.73 14.46 8.45
CA ARG A 69 -13.29 13.54 9.43
C ARG A 69 -13.92 14.30 10.60
N ASP A 70 -13.17 15.22 11.21
CA ASP A 70 -13.59 15.94 12.42
C ASP A 70 -14.76 16.89 12.14
N GLU A 71 -14.85 17.45 10.93
CA GLU A 71 -15.99 18.24 10.44
C GLU A 71 -17.17 17.34 9.99
N GLY A 72 -17.05 16.01 10.07
CA GLY A 72 -18.11 15.06 9.68
C GLY A 72 -18.42 14.99 8.20
N LEU A 73 -17.50 15.47 7.35
CA LEU A 73 -17.63 15.46 5.89
C LEU A 73 -17.32 14.08 5.28
N LEU A 74 -16.32 13.38 5.82
CA LEU A 74 -15.95 12.04 5.37
C LEU A 74 -16.90 10.98 5.94
N ARG A 75 -18.00 10.76 5.25
CA ARG A 75 -18.97 9.70 5.57
C ARG A 75 -18.82 8.54 4.62
N ALA A 76 -18.50 7.36 5.17
CA ALA A 76 -18.44 6.14 4.41
C ALA A 76 -19.83 5.73 3.94
N THR A 77 -19.96 5.42 2.66
CA THR A 77 -21.16 4.83 2.07
C THR A 77 -20.81 3.41 1.61
N PRO A 78 -21.61 2.40 1.93
CA PRO A 78 -21.37 1.05 1.44
C PRO A 78 -21.26 1.01 -0.09
N MET A 79 -20.31 0.21 -0.59
CA MET A 79 -20.16 0.01 -2.01
C MET A 79 -21.39 -0.74 -2.56
N PRO A 80 -22.03 -0.26 -3.63
CA PRO A 80 -23.16 -0.95 -4.25
C PRO A 80 -22.69 -2.25 -4.94
N ASP A 81 -23.63 -3.14 -5.22
CA ASP A 81 -23.37 -4.40 -5.90
C ASP A 81 -23.08 -4.20 -7.40
N SER A 82 -23.64 -3.16 -8.00
CA SER A 82 -23.42 -2.81 -9.40
C SER A 82 -22.88 -1.37 -9.55
N LEU A 83 -22.09 -1.16 -10.59
CA LEU A 83 -21.67 0.19 -10.99
C LEU A 83 -22.83 1.02 -11.55
N ASP A 84 -23.87 0.38 -12.08
CA ASP A 84 -25.05 1.04 -12.60
C ASP A 84 -25.88 1.71 -11.50
N ASP A 85 -25.65 1.33 -10.24
CA ASP A 85 -26.30 1.94 -9.08
C ASP A 85 -25.57 3.21 -8.59
N ILE A 86 -24.48 3.61 -9.25
CA ILE A 86 -23.71 4.81 -8.90
C ILE A 86 -24.18 5.98 -9.77
N ASP A 87 -24.87 6.93 -9.15
CA ASP A 87 -25.24 8.19 -9.77
C ASP A 87 -24.15 9.24 -9.52
N ALA A 88 -23.24 9.40 -10.48
CA ALA A 88 -22.14 10.36 -10.41
C ALA A 88 -21.60 10.71 -11.81
N ASP A 89 -21.27 11.99 -12.04
CA ASP A 89 -20.65 12.45 -13.29
C ASP A 89 -19.23 11.90 -13.47
N HIS A 90 -18.53 11.64 -12.37
CA HIS A 90 -17.14 11.18 -12.37
C HIS A 90 -16.92 10.08 -11.33
N LEU A 91 -16.19 9.04 -11.71
CA LEU A 91 -15.80 7.95 -10.83
C LEU A 91 -14.27 7.88 -10.68
N ILE A 92 -13.79 8.04 -9.44
CA ILE A 92 -12.36 7.95 -9.12
C ILE A 92 -12.09 6.60 -8.45
N TRP A 93 -11.33 5.75 -9.14
CA TRP A 93 -10.92 4.45 -8.60
C TRP A 93 -9.75 4.59 -7.63
N ALA A 94 -10.00 4.30 -6.34
CA ALA A 94 -9.00 4.27 -5.29
C ALA A 94 -8.92 2.89 -4.61
N THR A 95 -9.09 1.83 -5.40
CA THR A 95 -9.27 0.44 -4.94
C THR A 95 -7.98 -0.33 -4.73
N GLY A 96 -6.83 0.32 -4.89
CA GLY A 96 -5.52 -0.30 -4.82
C GLY A 96 -5.17 -1.14 -6.04
N PHE A 97 -4.15 -1.98 -5.90
CA PHE A 97 -3.61 -2.78 -7.00
C PHE A 97 -3.57 -4.26 -6.64
N ARG A 98 -3.71 -5.11 -7.65
CA ARG A 98 -3.36 -6.52 -7.57
C ARG A 98 -2.07 -6.74 -8.36
N PRO A 99 -1.09 -7.49 -7.84
CA PRO A 99 0.12 -7.83 -8.58
C PRO A 99 -0.21 -8.53 -9.89
N ALA A 100 0.37 -8.07 -11.01
CA ALA A 100 0.18 -8.66 -12.34
C ALA A 100 1.05 -9.90 -12.53
N LEU A 101 0.85 -10.94 -11.70
CA LEU A 101 1.67 -12.16 -11.69
C LEU A 101 1.21 -13.23 -12.70
N ARG A 102 0.12 -13.00 -13.44
CA ARG A 102 -0.42 -13.98 -14.39
C ARG A 102 0.62 -14.57 -15.36
N PRO A 103 1.54 -13.77 -15.96
CA PRO A 103 2.54 -14.30 -16.89
C PRO A 103 3.51 -15.31 -16.27
N ILE A 104 3.77 -15.20 -14.97
CA ILE A 104 4.72 -16.03 -14.22
C ILE A 104 4.06 -16.91 -13.16
N SER A 105 2.73 -16.97 -13.12
CA SER A 105 1.98 -17.66 -12.06
C SER A 105 2.37 -19.13 -11.89
N ARG A 106 2.72 -19.82 -12.99
CA ARG A 106 3.17 -21.23 -12.97
C ARG A 106 4.58 -21.43 -12.39
N LEU A 107 5.33 -20.35 -12.22
CA LEU A 107 6.68 -20.35 -11.66
C LEU A 107 6.69 -19.91 -10.20
N LEU A 108 5.52 -19.75 -9.59
CA LEU A 108 5.35 -19.29 -8.22
C LEU A 108 4.53 -20.30 -7.41
N VAL A 109 4.99 -20.57 -6.19
CA VAL A 109 4.21 -21.24 -5.14
C VAL A 109 4.20 -20.31 -3.93
N ASP A 110 3.03 -20.00 -3.40
CA ASP A 110 2.83 -19.06 -2.29
C ASP A 110 3.56 -17.72 -2.50
N ARG A 111 3.51 -17.22 -3.75
CA ARG A 111 4.18 -15.99 -4.21
C ARG A 111 5.72 -16.07 -4.21
N GLN A 112 6.30 -17.25 -3.97
CA GLN A 112 7.75 -17.45 -4.03
C GLN A 112 8.14 -18.11 -5.36
N PRO A 113 9.25 -17.67 -5.99
CA PRO A 113 9.79 -18.30 -7.17
C PRO A 113 10.15 -19.76 -6.91
N THR A 114 9.78 -20.65 -7.83
CA THR A 114 10.10 -22.09 -7.78
C THR A 114 11.23 -22.48 -8.71
N VAL A 115 11.70 -21.54 -9.52
CA VAL A 115 12.77 -21.78 -10.49
C VAL A 115 13.97 -20.87 -10.20
N PRO A 116 15.21 -21.39 -10.36
CA PRO A 116 16.41 -20.57 -10.25
C PRO A 116 16.39 -19.41 -11.27
N GLY A 117 16.93 -18.26 -10.89
CA GLY A 117 17.06 -17.10 -11.78
C GLY A 117 15.81 -16.23 -11.92
N LEU A 118 14.70 -16.55 -11.26
CA LEU A 118 13.54 -15.69 -11.18
C LEU A 118 13.56 -14.88 -9.88
N PHE A 119 13.71 -13.58 -9.99
CA PHE A 119 13.71 -12.64 -8.87
C PHE A 119 12.53 -11.67 -8.96
N LEU A 120 11.81 -11.48 -7.86
CA LEU A 120 10.67 -10.57 -7.78
C LEU A 120 11.04 -9.34 -6.96
N VAL A 121 10.84 -8.15 -7.54
CA VAL A 121 11.16 -6.87 -6.91
C VAL A 121 9.97 -5.93 -7.02
N GLY A 122 9.66 -5.22 -5.93
CA GLY A 122 8.65 -4.14 -5.97
C GLY A 122 7.20 -4.58 -5.74
N TYR A 123 6.97 -5.80 -5.27
CA TYR A 123 5.62 -6.33 -5.07
C TYR A 123 5.05 -6.16 -3.65
N GLY A 124 5.60 -5.26 -2.85
CA GLY A 124 5.13 -4.97 -1.50
C GLY A 124 5.80 -5.82 -0.43
N THR A 125 5.16 -5.96 0.72
CA THR A 125 5.76 -6.49 1.95
C THR A 125 6.38 -7.88 1.80
N TRP A 126 5.84 -8.73 0.94
CA TRP A 126 6.36 -10.08 0.68
C TRP A 126 7.63 -10.12 -0.18
N THR A 127 8.00 -9.01 -0.83
CA THR A 127 9.30 -8.81 -1.48
C THR A 127 10.20 -7.84 -0.69
N GLY A 128 9.77 -7.43 0.50
CA GLY A 128 10.51 -6.62 1.45
C GLY A 128 9.76 -5.35 1.90
N PRO A 129 10.00 -4.87 3.12
CA PRO A 129 9.35 -3.67 3.66
C PRO A 129 9.55 -2.45 2.79
N GLY A 130 8.45 -1.82 2.35
CA GLY A 130 8.49 -0.65 1.49
C GLY A 130 8.95 -0.89 0.05
N SER A 131 9.16 -2.15 -0.37
CA SER A 131 9.69 -2.48 -1.71
C SER A 131 8.79 -2.01 -2.87
N ALA A 132 7.50 -1.81 -2.64
CA ALA A 132 6.56 -1.26 -3.63
C ALA A 132 6.60 0.26 -3.73
N THR A 133 7.56 0.94 -3.10
CA THR A 133 7.72 2.38 -3.17
C THR A 133 8.97 2.78 -3.94
N ILE A 134 8.96 3.96 -4.56
CA ILE A 134 10.13 4.48 -5.32
C ILE A 134 11.36 4.55 -4.42
N THR A 135 11.21 4.97 -3.18
CA THR A 135 12.33 5.14 -2.23
C THR A 135 12.75 3.82 -1.58
N GLY A 136 11.85 2.86 -1.45
CA GLY A 136 12.11 1.61 -0.74
C GLY A 136 12.58 0.46 -1.62
N VAL A 137 12.41 0.52 -2.95
CA VAL A 137 12.74 -0.58 -3.87
C VAL A 137 14.25 -0.79 -4.05
N SER A 138 15.05 0.27 -3.90
CA SER A 138 16.48 0.29 -4.28
C SER A 138 17.33 -0.81 -3.63
N PRO A 139 17.25 -1.11 -2.31
CA PRO A 139 18.02 -2.18 -1.70
C PRO A 139 17.70 -3.56 -2.30
N PHE A 140 16.42 -3.84 -2.53
CA PHE A 140 15.95 -5.11 -3.09
C PHE A 140 16.34 -5.28 -4.55
N ALA A 141 16.29 -4.19 -5.33
CA ALA A 141 16.76 -4.20 -6.72
C ALA A 141 18.28 -4.45 -6.81
N LYS A 142 19.07 -3.84 -5.92
CA LYS A 142 20.52 -4.08 -5.86
C LYS A 142 20.82 -5.52 -5.46
N GLN A 143 20.11 -6.08 -4.49
CA GLN A 143 20.29 -7.47 -4.10
C GLN A 143 19.95 -8.42 -5.26
N ALA A 144 18.78 -8.25 -5.89
CA ALA A 144 18.40 -9.05 -7.06
C ALA A 144 19.43 -8.96 -8.19
N ALA A 145 19.97 -7.78 -8.46
CA ALA A 145 21.03 -7.61 -9.48
C ALA A 145 22.32 -8.35 -9.10
N ALA A 146 22.70 -8.34 -7.82
CA ALA A 146 23.87 -9.09 -7.33
C ALA A 146 23.66 -10.60 -7.46
N ASP A 147 22.46 -11.09 -7.12
CA ASP A 147 22.10 -12.50 -7.22
C ASP A 147 22.10 -12.98 -8.67
N VAL A 148 21.57 -12.19 -9.61
CA VAL A 148 21.66 -12.45 -11.05
C VAL A 148 23.11 -12.51 -11.50
N ALA A 149 23.94 -11.54 -11.09
CA ALA A 149 25.36 -11.52 -11.45
C ALA A 149 26.13 -12.74 -10.89
N ALA A 150 25.74 -13.26 -9.75
CA ALA A 150 26.33 -14.47 -9.16
C ALA A 150 25.97 -15.75 -9.94
N LEU A 151 24.75 -15.80 -10.50
CA LEU A 151 24.32 -16.95 -11.33
C LEU A 151 25.00 -17.00 -12.72
N LEU A 152 25.52 -15.90 -13.20
CA LEU A 152 26.15 -15.79 -14.53
C LEU A 152 27.68 -16.05 -14.50
N ARG A 153 28.24 -16.31 -13.33
CA ARG A 153 29.67 -16.66 -13.14
C ARG A 153 29.89 -18.17 -13.08
#